data_702a30a4fb34b4906db2401802929930
#
_entry.id   702a30a4fb34b4906db2401802929930
#
_cell.length_a   1.000
_cell.length_b   1.000
_cell.length_c   1.000
_cell.angle_alpha   90.00
_cell.angle_beta   90.00
_cell.angle_gamma   90.00
#
_symmetry.space_group_name_H-M   'P 1'
#
loop_
_entity.id
_entity.type
_entity.pdbx_description
1 polymer ?
#
loop_
_entity_poly.entity_id
_entity_poly.type
_entity_poly.pdbx_seq_one_letter_code
_entity_poly.pdbx_strand_id
1 'polypeptide(L)'
;LEFENKLWEMADKLRGNIQPSDYKSVILGLIFLKYISDSFEEKYNELVAEGDGFEEDRDAYHEDNVFFVPPSARWEFIKKSAKQSTIGQIIDDAMIAIERENKNLKGVLPKNYARPELDKTKLGELIDLFSFNLGSKESKAQDILGRVYEYFLGKFGSSEGEFYTPPSIVKLLVGMIE
;
A
#
# COMPACT_ATOMS: atom_id res chain seq x y z
N LEU A 1 -4.95 -13.10 13.61
CA LEU A 1 -4.57 -12.48 14.89
C LEU A 1 -3.05 -12.34 15.07
N GLU A 2 -2.26 -13.38 14.78
CA GLU A 2 -0.80 -13.30 14.89
C GLU A 2 -0.20 -12.28 13.93
N PHE A 3 -0.67 -12.25 12.71
CA PHE A 3 -0.26 -11.31 11.69
C PHE A 3 -0.62 -9.86 12.05
N GLU A 4 -1.84 -9.63 12.51
CA GLU A 4 -2.32 -8.33 12.93
C GLU A 4 -1.50 -7.79 14.11
N ASN A 5 -1.13 -8.65 15.06
CA ASN A 5 -0.26 -8.30 16.18
C ASN A 5 1.15 -7.90 15.72
N LYS A 6 1.72 -8.62 14.76
CA LYS A 6 3.03 -8.28 14.17
C LYS A 6 2.99 -6.92 13.46
N LEU A 7 1.93 -6.66 12.71
CA LEU A 7 1.70 -5.36 12.09
C LEU A 7 1.65 -4.25 13.12
N TRP A 8 0.93 -4.48 14.23
CA TRP A 8 0.82 -3.51 15.30
C TRP A 8 2.16 -3.24 15.97
N GLU A 9 2.93 -4.29 16.27
CA GLU A 9 4.27 -4.15 16.87
C GLU A 9 5.21 -3.31 16.00
N MET A 10 5.23 -3.57 14.71
CA MET A 10 6.05 -2.81 13.77
C MET A 10 5.57 -1.38 13.63
N ALA A 11 4.26 -1.22 13.60
CA ALA A 11 3.63 0.07 13.57
C ALA A 11 3.97 0.87 14.84
N ASP A 12 3.94 0.26 15.99
CA ASP A 12 4.28 0.91 17.26
C ASP A 12 5.77 1.33 17.30
N LYS A 13 6.65 0.53 16.72
CA LYS A 13 8.07 0.87 16.56
C LYS A 13 8.32 2.11 15.69
N LEU A 14 7.50 2.33 14.67
CA LEU A 14 7.56 3.52 13.83
C LEU A 14 7.10 4.79 14.55
N ARG A 15 6.33 4.62 15.62
CA ARG A 15 5.64 5.69 16.32
C ARG A 15 6.58 6.76 16.91
N GLY A 16 7.79 6.41 17.30
CA GLY A 16 8.85 7.24 17.90
C GLY A 16 8.63 8.75 17.89
N ASN A 17 9.12 9.44 16.86
CA ASN A 17 9.10 10.89 16.73
C ASN A 17 8.02 11.43 15.78
N ILE A 18 7.10 10.58 15.32
CA ILE A 18 6.10 10.93 14.31
C ILE A 18 4.76 11.20 14.98
N GLN A 19 4.05 12.23 14.51
CA GLN A 19 2.71 12.54 14.97
C GLN A 19 1.75 11.37 14.62
N PRO A 20 0.78 11.03 15.48
CA PRO A 20 -0.13 9.91 15.26
C PRO A 20 -0.86 9.96 13.91
N SER A 21 -1.26 11.14 13.46
CA SER A 21 -1.92 11.31 12.16
C SER A 21 -1.02 10.94 10.98
N ASP A 22 0.26 11.31 11.06
CA ASP A 22 1.25 11.02 10.02
C ASP A 22 1.59 9.54 9.96
N TYR A 23 1.74 8.94 11.09
CA TYR A 23 2.01 7.53 11.28
C TYR A 23 0.92 6.63 10.67
N LYS A 24 -0.34 6.95 10.93
CA LYS A 24 -1.49 6.28 10.32
C LYS A 24 -1.45 6.36 8.79
N SER A 25 -1.16 7.54 8.26
CA SER A 25 -1.03 7.77 6.82
C SER A 25 0.06 6.90 6.21
N VAL A 26 1.22 6.78 6.88
CA VAL A 26 2.34 5.93 6.45
C VAL A 26 1.89 4.48 6.32
N ILE A 27 1.25 3.93 7.34
CA ILE A 27 0.82 2.53 7.36
C ILE A 27 -0.27 2.26 6.35
N LEU A 28 -1.31 3.08 6.31
CA LEU A 28 -2.41 2.92 5.37
C LEU A 28 -1.94 3.04 3.92
N GLY A 29 -1.02 3.97 3.66
CA GLY A 29 -0.43 4.11 2.33
C GLY A 29 0.34 2.88 1.88
N LEU A 30 1.11 2.26 2.78
CA LEU A 30 1.84 1.01 2.47
C LEU A 30 0.90 -0.16 2.23
N ILE A 31 -0.13 -0.31 3.04
CA ILE A 31 -1.16 -1.35 2.86
C ILE A 31 -1.82 -1.18 1.50
N PHE A 32 -2.18 0.06 1.15
CA PHE A 32 -2.80 0.39 -0.12
C PHE A 32 -1.86 0.09 -1.30
N LEU A 33 -0.60 0.48 -1.19
CA LEU A 33 0.42 0.21 -2.21
C LEU A 33 0.60 -1.30 -2.43
N LYS A 34 0.66 -2.08 -1.35
CA LYS A 34 0.72 -3.54 -1.42
C LYS A 34 -0.50 -4.13 -2.12
N TYR A 35 -1.69 -3.67 -1.76
CA TYR A 35 -2.93 -4.10 -2.37
C TYR A 35 -2.96 -3.81 -3.88
N ILE A 36 -2.65 -2.59 -4.27
CA ILE A 36 -2.62 -2.19 -5.69
C ILE A 36 -1.63 -3.06 -6.47
N SER A 37 -0.45 -3.27 -5.91
CA SER A 37 0.60 -4.05 -6.56
C SER A 37 0.22 -5.52 -6.70
N ASP A 38 -0.38 -6.11 -5.67
CA ASP A 38 -0.83 -7.51 -5.72
C ASP A 38 -1.96 -7.71 -6.73
N SER A 39 -2.92 -6.79 -6.75
CA SER A 39 -4.02 -6.82 -7.73
C SER A 39 -3.49 -6.66 -9.17
N PHE A 40 -2.54 -5.78 -9.37
CA PHE A 40 -1.86 -5.62 -10.66
C PHE A 40 -1.14 -6.90 -11.07
N GLU A 41 -0.36 -7.49 -10.18
CA GLU A 41 0.43 -8.69 -10.47
C GLU A 41 -0.47 -9.88 -10.83
N GLU A 42 -1.59 -10.05 -10.16
CA GLU A 42 -2.58 -11.07 -10.50
C GLU A 42 -3.06 -10.91 -11.95
N LYS A 43 -3.48 -9.70 -12.31
CA LYS A 43 -3.91 -9.39 -13.69
C LYS A 43 -2.77 -9.52 -14.70
N TYR A 44 -1.57 -9.09 -14.34
CA TYR A 44 -0.38 -9.24 -15.18
C TYR A 44 -0.13 -10.71 -15.52
N ASN A 45 -0.19 -11.58 -14.54
CA ASN A 45 0.02 -13.02 -14.75
C ASN A 45 -1.08 -13.64 -15.62
N GLU A 46 -2.33 -13.19 -15.47
CA GLU A 46 -3.42 -13.60 -16.35
C GLU A 46 -3.13 -13.21 -17.82
N LEU A 47 -2.75 -11.96 -18.06
CA LEU A 47 -2.45 -11.46 -19.41
C LEU A 47 -1.24 -12.16 -20.05
N VAL A 48 -0.21 -12.44 -19.24
CA VAL A 48 0.94 -13.24 -19.70
C VAL A 48 0.50 -14.65 -20.09
N ALA A 49 -0.38 -15.27 -19.33
CA ALA A 49 -0.90 -16.61 -19.61
C ALA A 49 -1.76 -16.63 -20.87
N GLU A 50 -2.49 -15.57 -21.18
CA GLU A 50 -3.24 -15.42 -22.43
C GLU A 50 -2.32 -15.33 -23.66
N GLY A 51 -1.15 -14.74 -23.50
CA GLY A 51 -0.11 -14.72 -24.52
C GLY A 51 -0.31 -13.71 -25.66
N ASP A 52 -1.24 -12.78 -25.51
CA ASP A 52 -1.57 -11.77 -26.53
C ASP A 52 -0.69 -10.52 -26.47
N GLY A 53 0.19 -10.42 -25.46
CA GLY A 53 1.16 -9.32 -25.35
C GLY A 53 0.60 -8.04 -24.74
N PHE A 54 -0.52 -8.10 -24.04
CA PHE A 54 -1.18 -6.94 -23.43
C PHE A 54 -0.78 -6.68 -21.96
N GLU A 55 0.18 -7.42 -21.43
CA GLU A 55 0.58 -7.33 -20.03
C GLU A 55 1.18 -5.97 -19.61
N GLU A 56 1.58 -5.15 -20.58
CA GLU A 56 2.03 -3.77 -20.33
C GLU A 56 1.07 -2.71 -20.90
N ASP A 57 -0.10 -3.13 -21.37
CA ASP A 57 -1.12 -2.20 -21.87
C ASP A 57 -2.04 -1.75 -20.73
N ARG A 58 -2.00 -0.45 -20.43
CA ARG A 58 -2.81 0.16 -19.37
C ARG A 58 -4.31 -0.08 -19.52
N ASP A 59 -4.80 -0.07 -20.74
CA ASP A 59 -6.24 -0.20 -21.02
C ASP A 59 -6.75 -1.59 -20.62
N ALA A 60 -5.93 -2.63 -20.77
CA ALA A 60 -6.28 -3.98 -20.35
C ALA A 60 -6.53 -4.09 -18.84
N TYR A 61 -5.89 -3.25 -18.04
CA TYR A 61 -6.13 -3.19 -16.58
C TYR A 61 -7.34 -2.33 -16.26
N HIS A 62 -7.46 -1.18 -16.87
CA HIS A 62 -8.55 -0.22 -16.60
C HIS A 62 -9.92 -0.79 -16.97
N GLU A 63 -10.01 -1.61 -18.00
CA GLU A 63 -11.26 -2.30 -18.38
C GLU A 63 -11.78 -3.21 -17.26
N ASP A 64 -10.88 -3.82 -16.49
CA ASP A 64 -11.22 -4.69 -15.37
C ASP A 64 -11.17 -3.98 -14.00
N ASN A 65 -11.12 -2.65 -14.00
CA ASN A 65 -11.02 -1.84 -12.78
C ASN A 65 -9.79 -2.15 -11.93
N VAL A 66 -8.69 -2.54 -12.56
CA VAL A 66 -7.40 -2.75 -11.93
C VAL A 66 -6.51 -1.53 -12.20
N PHE A 67 -5.87 -1.01 -11.16
CA PHE A 67 -4.91 0.07 -11.33
C PHE A 67 -3.64 -0.44 -12.00
N PHE A 68 -3.18 0.30 -12.99
CA PHE A 68 -1.90 -0.01 -13.63
C PHE A 68 -0.74 0.42 -12.74
N VAL A 69 0.24 -0.47 -12.54
CA VAL A 69 1.41 -0.20 -11.71
C VAL A 69 2.67 -0.25 -12.58
N PRO A 70 3.33 0.89 -12.80
CA PRO A 70 4.59 0.90 -13.55
C PRO A 70 5.69 0.15 -12.81
N PRO A 71 6.73 -0.34 -13.51
CA PRO A 71 7.78 -1.19 -12.91
C PRO A 71 8.42 -0.65 -11.65
N SER A 72 8.66 0.67 -11.57
CA SER A 72 9.28 1.32 -10.41
C SER A 72 8.38 1.37 -9.17
N ALA A 73 7.09 1.08 -9.32
CA ALA A 73 6.11 1.10 -8.25
C ALA A 73 5.62 -0.29 -7.84
N ARG A 74 6.07 -1.33 -8.51
CA ARG A 74 5.69 -2.72 -8.18
C ARG A 74 6.32 -3.15 -6.86
N TRP A 75 5.56 -3.89 -6.08
CA TRP A 75 5.99 -4.27 -4.72
C TRP A 75 7.32 -5.02 -4.71
N GLU A 76 7.57 -5.87 -5.68
CA GLU A 76 8.84 -6.61 -5.79
C GLU A 76 10.04 -5.66 -5.90
N PHE A 77 9.91 -4.58 -6.63
CA PHE A 77 10.96 -3.54 -6.71
C PHE A 77 11.14 -2.82 -5.37
N ILE A 78 10.04 -2.46 -4.72
CA ILE A 78 10.06 -1.78 -3.42
C ILE A 78 10.69 -2.68 -2.36
N LYS A 79 10.30 -3.96 -2.34
CA LYS A 79 10.85 -4.96 -1.42
C LYS A 79 12.37 -5.11 -1.58
N LYS A 80 12.86 -5.19 -2.79
CA LYS A 80 14.30 -5.27 -3.08
C LYS A 80 15.06 -4.03 -2.61
N SER A 81 14.39 -2.89 -2.55
CA SER A 81 14.95 -1.61 -2.14
C SER A 81 14.77 -1.30 -0.66
N ALA A 82 14.14 -2.18 0.10
CA ALA A 82 13.73 -1.93 1.49
C ALA A 82 14.88 -1.57 2.43
N LYS A 83 16.08 -2.07 2.18
CA LYS A 83 17.28 -1.80 3.00
C LYS A 83 18.05 -0.55 2.59
N GLN A 84 17.67 0.10 1.49
CA GLN A 84 18.34 1.31 1.04
C GLN A 84 17.92 2.52 1.88
N SER A 85 18.86 3.42 2.15
CA SER A 85 18.58 4.67 2.86
C SER A 85 17.60 5.58 2.08
N THR A 86 17.48 5.37 0.78
CA THR A 86 16.58 6.10 -0.12
C THR A 86 15.18 5.49 -0.23
N ILE A 87 14.85 4.49 0.59
CA ILE A 87 13.57 3.79 0.49
C ILE A 87 12.37 4.74 0.61
N GLY A 88 12.45 5.76 1.42
CA GLY A 88 11.38 6.75 1.54
C GLY A 88 11.10 7.47 0.22
N GLN A 89 12.15 7.90 -0.46
CA GLN A 89 12.03 8.54 -1.77
C GLN A 89 11.51 7.56 -2.84
N ILE A 90 11.94 6.32 -2.77
CA ILE A 90 11.47 5.26 -3.68
C ILE A 90 9.96 5.07 -3.54
N ILE A 91 9.42 5.08 -2.32
CA ILE A 91 7.99 4.98 -2.08
C ILE A 91 7.25 6.22 -2.59
N ASP A 92 7.76 7.41 -2.30
CA ASP A 92 7.17 8.67 -2.79
C ASP A 92 7.10 8.69 -4.32
N ASP A 93 8.18 8.30 -4.98
CA ASP A 93 8.24 8.20 -6.44
C ASP A 93 7.28 7.14 -6.99
N ALA A 94 7.12 6.03 -6.28
CA ALA A 94 6.14 4.99 -6.62
C ALA A 94 4.71 5.53 -6.57
N MET A 95 4.36 6.27 -5.51
CA MET A 95 3.03 6.89 -5.38
C MET A 95 2.76 7.88 -6.52
N ILE A 96 3.73 8.70 -6.87
CA ILE A 96 3.65 9.64 -7.99
C ILE A 96 3.44 8.90 -9.31
N ALA A 97 4.19 7.83 -9.53
CA ALA A 97 4.10 7.03 -10.76
C ALA A 97 2.73 6.36 -10.90
N ILE A 98 2.17 5.82 -9.82
CA ILE A 98 0.84 5.22 -9.81
C ILE A 98 -0.23 6.27 -10.12
N GLU A 99 -0.17 7.44 -9.50
CA GLU A 99 -1.12 8.53 -9.77
C GLU A 99 -1.05 9.00 -11.23
N ARG A 100 0.13 9.04 -11.81
CA ARG A 100 0.32 9.43 -13.22
C ARG A 100 -0.39 8.48 -14.17
N GLU A 101 -0.36 7.20 -13.88
CA GLU A 101 -0.95 6.16 -14.72
C GLU A 101 -2.45 5.94 -14.44
N ASN A 102 -2.97 6.46 -13.34
CA ASN A 102 -4.33 6.25 -12.90
C ASN A 102 -4.96 7.58 -12.46
N LYS A 103 -5.69 8.20 -13.37
CA LYS A 103 -6.28 9.54 -13.15
C LYS A 103 -7.17 9.63 -11.92
N ASN A 104 -7.88 8.54 -11.58
CA ASN A 104 -8.76 8.46 -10.42
C ASN A 104 -8.01 8.60 -9.09
N LEU A 105 -6.70 8.34 -9.09
CA LEU A 105 -5.86 8.39 -7.89
C LEU A 105 -5.10 9.72 -7.75
N LYS A 106 -5.24 10.63 -8.69
CA LYS A 106 -4.49 11.89 -8.68
C LYS A 106 -4.72 12.67 -7.39
N GLY A 107 -3.62 12.96 -6.67
CA GLY A 107 -3.64 13.71 -5.42
C GLY A 107 -4.14 12.94 -4.20
N VAL A 108 -4.42 11.65 -4.34
CA VAL A 108 -5.02 10.82 -3.28
C VAL A 108 -3.96 10.13 -2.42
N LEU A 109 -2.87 9.66 -3.04
CA LEU A 109 -1.87 8.84 -2.37
C LEU A 109 -0.94 9.67 -1.49
N PRO A 110 -0.57 9.18 -0.29
CA PRO A 110 0.38 9.90 0.58
C PRO A 110 1.79 9.89 -0.02
N LYS A 111 2.48 11.01 0.10
CA LYS A 111 3.84 11.22 -0.43
C LYS A 111 4.72 11.90 0.63
N ASN A 112 4.86 11.25 1.79
CA ASN A 112 5.59 11.79 2.93
C ASN A 112 6.56 10.77 3.55
N TYR A 113 7.00 9.81 2.75
CA TYR A 113 7.90 8.75 3.21
C TYR A 113 9.38 9.16 3.23
N ALA A 114 9.75 10.15 2.44
CA ALA A 114 11.14 10.64 2.36
C ALA A 114 11.54 11.58 3.49
N ARG A 115 10.60 12.05 4.30
CA ARG A 115 10.88 13.04 5.35
C ARG A 115 11.86 12.51 6.40
N PRO A 116 12.72 13.38 6.96
CA PRO A 116 13.77 12.96 7.89
C PRO A 116 13.26 12.33 9.20
N GLU A 117 12.06 12.72 9.65
CA GLU A 117 11.45 12.22 10.89
C GLU A 117 11.06 10.75 10.80
N LEU A 118 10.90 10.21 9.60
CA LEU A 118 10.58 8.81 9.38
C LEU A 118 11.87 7.98 9.30
N ASP A 119 12.07 7.08 10.27
CA ASP A 119 13.22 6.19 10.30
C ASP A 119 13.18 5.20 9.14
N LYS A 120 14.18 5.27 8.27
CA LYS A 120 14.22 4.46 7.04
C LYS A 120 14.48 2.99 7.29
N THR A 121 15.21 2.64 8.36
CA THR A 121 15.42 1.26 8.77
C THR A 121 14.11 0.62 9.21
N LYS A 122 13.33 1.32 10.03
CA LYS A 122 12.02 0.84 10.47
C LYS A 122 11.02 0.76 9.32
N LEU A 123 11.09 1.72 8.39
CA LEU A 123 10.28 1.68 7.18
C LEU A 123 10.58 0.45 6.34
N GLY A 124 11.87 0.11 6.16
CA GLY A 124 12.29 -1.11 5.48
C GLY A 124 11.80 -2.38 6.16
N GLU A 125 11.88 -2.44 7.49
CA GLU A 125 11.34 -3.55 8.28
C GLU A 125 9.83 -3.71 8.10
N LEU A 126 9.10 -2.61 8.04
CA LEU A 126 7.66 -2.60 7.81
C LEU A 126 7.33 -3.13 6.40
N ILE A 127 8.10 -2.74 5.39
CA ILE A 127 7.95 -3.26 4.03
C ILE A 127 8.17 -4.77 3.99
N ASP A 128 9.20 -5.27 4.67
CA ASP A 128 9.45 -6.71 4.76
C ASP A 128 8.29 -7.44 5.44
N LEU A 129 7.70 -6.85 6.46
CA LEU A 129 6.54 -7.42 7.13
C LEU A 129 5.31 -7.49 6.22
N PHE A 130 5.07 -6.45 5.42
CA PHE A 130 3.97 -6.42 4.45
C PHE A 130 4.23 -7.31 3.22
N SER A 131 5.43 -7.83 3.05
CA SER A 131 5.81 -8.64 1.89
C SER A 131 5.39 -10.11 2.01
N PHE A 132 4.36 -10.40 2.80
CA PHE A 132 3.73 -11.72 2.84
C PHE A 132 2.78 -11.91 1.66
N ASN A 133 2.53 -13.16 1.31
CA ASN A 133 1.59 -13.48 0.24
C ASN A 133 0.15 -13.31 0.74
N LEU A 134 -0.53 -12.25 0.28
CA LEU A 134 -1.94 -12.01 0.55
C LEU A 134 -2.89 -12.92 -0.25
N GLY A 135 -2.34 -13.66 -1.20
CA GLY A 135 -3.14 -14.43 -2.12
C GLY A 135 -2.89 -15.93 -2.07
N SER A 136 -3.61 -16.64 -1.21
CA SER A 136 -4.20 -17.87 -1.71
C SER A 136 -5.46 -17.48 -2.48
N LYS A 137 -5.78 -18.16 -3.55
CA LYS A 137 -6.97 -17.90 -4.39
C LYS A 137 -8.31 -17.86 -3.60
N GLU A 138 -8.29 -18.20 -2.33
CA GLU A 138 -9.46 -18.30 -1.45
C GLU A 138 -9.67 -17.06 -0.56
N SER A 139 -8.63 -16.29 -0.29
CA SER A 139 -8.78 -15.02 0.45
C SER A 139 -8.54 -13.87 -0.51
N LYS A 140 -9.61 -13.22 -0.90
CA LYS A 140 -9.51 -12.00 -1.70
C LYS A 140 -8.64 -10.99 -0.96
N ALA A 141 -7.66 -10.42 -1.63
CA ALA A 141 -6.79 -9.38 -1.09
C ALA A 141 -7.62 -8.25 -0.45
N GLN A 142 -8.82 -7.98 -0.98
CA GLN A 142 -9.81 -7.07 -0.43
C GLN A 142 -10.24 -7.42 0.99
N ASP A 143 -10.48 -8.70 1.30
CA ASP A 143 -10.94 -9.12 2.64
C ASP A 143 -9.82 -8.93 3.67
N ILE A 144 -8.59 -9.23 3.30
CA ILE A 144 -7.44 -9.05 4.18
C ILE A 144 -7.16 -7.56 4.38
N LEU A 145 -7.21 -6.77 3.31
CA LEU A 145 -7.04 -5.33 3.38
C LEU A 145 -8.12 -4.69 4.28
N GLY A 146 -9.37 -5.10 4.12
CA GLY A 146 -10.47 -4.64 4.96
C GLY A 146 -10.26 -5.00 6.43
N ARG A 147 -9.85 -6.21 6.72
CA ARG A 147 -9.55 -6.67 8.09
C ARG A 147 -8.38 -5.90 8.72
N VAL A 148 -7.31 -5.70 7.98
CA VAL A 148 -6.15 -4.94 8.45
C VAL A 148 -6.55 -3.48 8.68
N TYR A 149 -7.32 -2.89 7.77
CA TYR A 149 -7.85 -1.54 7.93
C TYR A 149 -8.73 -1.40 9.19
N GLU A 150 -9.68 -2.29 9.40
CA GLU A 150 -10.53 -2.30 10.60
C GLU A 150 -9.73 -2.49 11.88
N TYR A 151 -8.75 -3.39 11.86
CA TYR A 151 -7.86 -3.61 12.98
C TYR A 151 -7.12 -2.33 13.37
N PHE A 152 -6.52 -1.65 12.41
CA PHE A 152 -5.84 -0.40 12.66
C PHE A 152 -6.79 0.71 13.10
N LEU A 153 -7.97 0.81 12.53
CA LEU A 153 -8.98 1.75 13.00
C LEU A 153 -9.36 1.49 14.45
N GLY A 154 -9.57 0.23 14.83
CA GLY A 154 -9.88 -0.16 16.20
C GLY A 154 -8.78 0.18 17.19
N LYS A 155 -7.52 0.02 16.80
CA LYS A 155 -6.37 0.36 17.66
C LYS A 155 -6.10 1.86 17.73
N PHE A 156 -6.34 2.58 16.64
CA PHE A 156 -6.08 4.01 16.54
C PHE A 156 -7.30 4.86 16.86
N GLY A 157 -8.50 4.33 16.74
CA GLY A 157 -9.76 5.08 16.88
C GLY A 157 -10.21 5.36 18.29
N SER A 158 -9.43 4.97 19.30
CA SER A 158 -9.80 5.15 20.71
C SER A 158 -9.42 6.51 21.30
N SER A 159 -8.65 7.32 20.58
CA SER A 159 -8.29 8.66 21.02
C SER A 159 -8.93 9.69 20.10
N GLU A 160 -9.80 10.51 20.67
CA GLU A 160 -10.51 11.57 19.95
C GLU A 160 -9.54 12.48 19.19
N GLY A 161 -9.73 12.65 17.89
CA GLY A 161 -9.00 13.57 17.05
C GLY A 161 -7.68 13.06 16.48
N GLU A 162 -7.17 11.91 16.93
CA GLU A 162 -5.91 11.35 16.44
C GLU A 162 -6.04 10.59 15.12
N PHE A 163 -7.28 10.31 14.67
CA PHE A 163 -7.53 9.36 13.55
C PHE A 163 -8.38 9.92 12.43
N TYR A 164 -8.05 11.11 12.00
CA TYR A 164 -8.60 11.62 10.76
C TYR A 164 -7.87 10.98 9.57
N THR A 165 -8.47 9.94 9.00
CA THR A 165 -8.05 9.44 7.69
C THR A 165 -8.58 10.42 6.65
N PRO A 166 -7.74 10.94 5.72
CA PRO A 166 -8.24 11.81 4.67
C PRO A 166 -9.45 11.17 3.99
N PRO A 167 -10.56 11.91 3.79
CA PRO A 167 -11.78 11.34 3.19
C PRO A 167 -11.54 10.63 1.86
N SER A 168 -10.57 11.10 1.09
CA SER A 168 -10.15 10.50 -0.18
C SER A 168 -9.61 9.07 0.00
N ILE A 169 -8.79 8.82 1.02
CA ILE A 169 -8.26 7.48 1.31
C ILE A 169 -9.36 6.56 1.82
N VAL A 170 -10.22 7.04 2.72
CA VAL A 170 -11.38 6.28 3.22
C VAL A 170 -12.29 5.87 2.06
N LYS A 171 -12.65 6.81 1.21
CA LYS A 171 -13.51 6.59 0.06
C LYS A 171 -12.93 5.56 -0.90
N LEU A 172 -11.62 5.62 -1.12
CA LEU A 172 -10.90 4.69 -1.96
C LEU A 172 -10.88 3.28 -1.34
N LEU A 173 -10.57 3.17 -0.06
CA LEU A 173 -10.56 1.89 0.67
C LEU A 173 -11.96 1.27 0.72
N VAL A 174 -13.00 2.05 0.96
CA VAL A 174 -14.39 1.59 0.93
C VAL A 174 -14.76 1.10 -0.48
N GLY A 175 -14.41 1.84 -1.52
CA GLY A 175 -14.65 1.42 -2.91
C GLY A 175 -13.92 0.14 -3.32
N MET A 176 -12.84 -0.21 -2.64
CA MET A 176 -12.12 -1.47 -2.87
C MET A 176 -12.74 -2.65 -2.14
N ILE A 177 -13.48 -2.41 -1.06
CA ILE A 177 -14.10 -3.44 -0.22
C ILE A 177 -15.50 -3.78 -0.75
N GLU A 178 -16.19 -2.86 -1.38
CA GLU A 178 -17.49 -3.05 -2.04
C GLU A 178 -17.35 -3.80 -3.38
#